data_598f179b3fea89fc2ff5eac71f6bd5de
#
_entry.id   598f179b3fea89fc2ff5eac71f6bd5de
#
_cell.length_a   1.000
_cell.length_b   1.000
_cell.length_c   1.000
_cell.angle_alpha   90.00
_cell.angle_beta   90.00
_cell.angle_gamma   90.00
#
_symmetry.space_group_name_H-M   'P 1'
#
loop_
_entity.id
_entity.type
_entity.pdbx_description
1 polymer ?
#
loop_
_entity_poly.entity_id
_entity_poly.type
_entity_poly.pdbx_seq_one_letter_code
_entity_poly.pdbx_strand_id
1 'polypeptide(L)'
;MITPLQPREFFRGVWRGEGELRPHPLLRIFLPVQPFRFSCNVTWLSDSIWTVDDRFDFASGRVLKRRMFAELVAPDRIHVTADDMPGGADILLHERGFRFTPYYALGAHREGGRVYRLRCFDECTLDDRGFLHDTIRIYYRGLPVATMRIGPVDLGRDGAA
;
A
#
# COMPACT_ATOMS: atom_id res chain seq x y z
N MET A 1 10.58 -23.99 13.50
CA MET A 1 10.82 -22.53 13.65
C MET A 1 10.49 -21.91 12.32
N ILE A 2 9.52 -21.02 12.29
CA ILE A 2 9.09 -20.35 11.07
C ILE A 2 10.01 -19.13 10.93
N THR A 3 10.68 -19.03 9.79
CA THR A 3 11.61 -17.93 9.53
C THR A 3 10.77 -16.69 9.17
N PRO A 4 10.88 -15.57 9.90
CA PRO A 4 10.18 -14.34 9.53
C PRO A 4 10.63 -13.88 8.16
N LEU A 5 9.73 -13.21 7.45
CA LEU A 5 10.00 -12.57 6.16
C LEU A 5 11.24 -11.67 6.28
N GLN A 6 12.23 -11.90 5.41
CA GLN A 6 13.41 -11.05 5.37
C GLN A 6 13.06 -9.76 4.60
N PRO A 7 13.08 -8.56 5.24
CA PRO A 7 12.63 -7.33 4.59
C PRO A 7 13.35 -7.04 3.26
N ARG A 8 14.66 -7.27 3.20
CA ARG A 8 15.46 -6.98 2.00
C ARG A 8 15.17 -7.92 0.83
N GLU A 9 14.76 -9.14 1.11
CA GLU A 9 14.35 -10.10 0.08
C GLU A 9 12.91 -9.86 -0.38
N PHE A 10 12.06 -9.41 0.55
CA PHE A 10 10.67 -9.14 0.27
C PHE A 10 10.48 -7.81 -0.44
N PHE A 11 10.99 -6.70 0.13
CA PHE A 11 10.88 -5.36 -0.44
C PHE A 11 12.01 -5.10 -1.43
N ARG A 12 11.86 -5.56 -2.67
CA ARG A 12 12.83 -5.32 -3.74
C ARG A 12 12.18 -5.30 -5.12
N GLY A 13 12.84 -4.62 -6.06
CA GLY A 13 12.47 -4.62 -7.46
C GLY A 13 11.20 -3.85 -7.79
N VAL A 14 10.57 -4.23 -8.87
CA VAL A 14 9.33 -3.61 -9.36
C VAL A 14 8.18 -4.60 -9.24
N TRP A 15 7.21 -4.25 -8.43
CA TRP A 15 5.99 -5.03 -8.25
C TRP A 15 4.94 -4.59 -9.26
N ARG A 16 4.16 -5.51 -9.79
CA ARG A 16 3.08 -5.23 -10.74
C ARG A 16 1.87 -6.08 -10.47
N GLY A 17 0.70 -5.48 -10.59
CA GLY A 17 -0.57 -6.16 -10.43
C GLY A 17 -1.73 -5.32 -10.92
N GLU A 18 -2.92 -5.86 -10.74
CA GLU A 18 -4.18 -5.18 -11.01
C GLU A 18 -5.01 -5.14 -9.74
N GLY A 19 -5.94 -4.22 -9.68
CA GLY A 19 -6.80 -4.09 -8.52
C GLY A 19 -8.08 -3.32 -8.81
N GLU A 20 -8.87 -3.18 -7.77
CA GLU A 20 -10.08 -2.39 -7.81
C GLU A 20 -10.28 -1.60 -6.51
N LEU A 21 -10.75 -0.38 -6.64
CA LEU A 21 -11.29 0.42 -5.53
C LEU A 21 -12.81 0.25 -5.54
N ARG A 22 -13.33 -0.37 -4.50
CA ARG A 22 -14.76 -0.68 -4.34
C ARG A 22 -15.35 0.18 -3.23
N PRO A 23 -16.18 1.19 -3.55
CA PRO A 23 -16.88 1.97 -2.56
C PRO A 23 -17.80 1.10 -1.68
N HIS A 24 -18.07 1.54 -0.45
CA HIS A 24 -19.05 0.90 0.42
C HIS A 24 -20.41 0.79 -0.27
N PRO A 25 -21.20 -0.27 -0.08
CA PRO A 25 -22.46 -0.49 -0.77
C PRO A 25 -23.42 0.71 -0.82
N LEU A 26 -23.52 1.46 0.29
CA LEU A 26 -24.35 2.69 0.36
C LEU A 26 -23.83 3.83 -0.52
N LEU A 27 -22.56 3.82 -0.88
CA LEU A 27 -21.94 4.86 -1.74
C LEU A 27 -21.91 4.45 -3.21
N ARG A 28 -22.19 3.18 -3.54
CA ARG A 28 -22.12 2.67 -4.92
C ARG A 28 -23.15 3.28 -5.87
N ILE A 29 -24.22 3.85 -5.33
CA ILE A 29 -25.22 4.60 -6.11
C ILE A 29 -24.58 5.80 -6.80
N PHE A 30 -23.56 6.40 -6.14
CA PHE A 30 -22.88 7.63 -6.60
C PHE A 30 -21.46 7.38 -7.09
N LEU A 31 -20.81 6.32 -6.63
CA LEU A 31 -19.41 6.03 -6.87
C LEU A 31 -19.27 4.60 -7.42
N PRO A 32 -18.96 4.44 -8.71
CA PRO A 32 -18.76 3.11 -9.28
C PRO A 32 -17.49 2.45 -8.77
N VAL A 33 -17.39 1.13 -8.94
CA VAL A 33 -16.14 0.39 -8.76
C VAL A 33 -15.13 0.90 -9.78
N GLN A 34 -13.90 1.15 -9.33
CA GLN A 34 -12.84 1.71 -10.15
C GLN A 34 -11.69 0.69 -10.27
N PRO A 35 -11.57 -0.01 -11.39
CA PRO A 35 -10.42 -0.87 -11.65
C PRO A 35 -9.19 -0.03 -11.95
N PHE A 36 -8.01 -0.54 -11.59
CA PHE A 36 -6.74 0.09 -11.83
C PHE A 36 -5.61 -0.92 -12.07
N ARG A 37 -4.53 -0.46 -12.70
CA ARG A 37 -3.24 -1.15 -12.70
C ARG A 37 -2.39 -0.59 -11.58
N PHE A 38 -1.68 -1.46 -10.90
CA PHE A 38 -0.76 -1.14 -9.81
C PHE A 38 0.68 -1.43 -10.21
N SER A 39 1.57 -0.52 -9.90
CA SER A 39 2.99 -0.77 -9.89
C SER A 39 3.64 -0.10 -8.68
N CYS A 40 4.64 -0.76 -8.14
CA CYS A 40 5.43 -0.28 -7.01
C CYS A 40 6.91 -0.49 -7.33
N ASN A 41 7.71 0.54 -7.14
CA ASN A 41 9.16 0.44 -7.29
C ASN A 41 9.83 0.62 -5.92
N VAL A 42 10.62 -0.37 -5.53
CA VAL A 42 11.35 -0.37 -4.26
C VAL A 42 12.82 -0.10 -4.52
N THR A 43 13.37 0.96 -3.91
CA THR A 43 14.76 1.36 -4.05
C THR A 43 15.43 1.47 -2.69
N TRP A 44 16.38 0.59 -2.40
CA TRP A 44 17.17 0.63 -1.16
C TRP A 44 18.21 1.75 -1.21
N LEU A 45 18.21 2.58 -0.18
CA LEU A 45 19.17 3.68 0.01
C LEU A 45 20.32 3.30 0.95
N SER A 46 20.05 2.38 1.89
CA SER A 46 21.01 1.81 2.82
C SER A 46 20.58 0.41 3.24
N ASP A 47 21.25 -0.19 4.22
CA ASP A 47 20.87 -1.51 4.75
C ASP A 47 19.54 -1.53 5.53
N SER A 48 19.07 -0.38 5.97
CA SER A 48 17.85 -0.24 6.77
C SER A 48 16.83 0.74 6.20
N ILE A 49 17.16 1.49 5.14
CA ILE A 49 16.30 2.55 4.59
C ILE A 49 16.06 2.32 3.10
N TRP A 50 14.82 2.47 2.66
CA TRP A 50 14.44 2.41 1.25
C TRP A 50 13.25 3.31 0.93
N THR A 51 13.05 3.57 -0.34
CA THR A 51 11.86 4.24 -0.87
C THR A 51 10.93 3.26 -1.54
N VAL A 52 9.65 3.57 -1.48
CA VAL A 52 8.57 2.85 -2.14
C VAL A 52 7.80 3.84 -2.99
N ASP A 53 7.86 3.68 -4.29
CA ASP A 53 7.15 4.53 -5.26
C ASP A 53 5.95 3.76 -5.83
N ASP A 54 4.77 4.03 -5.29
CA ASP A 54 3.51 3.46 -5.74
C ASP A 54 2.89 4.25 -6.88
N ARG A 55 2.29 3.54 -7.82
CA ARG A 55 1.52 4.11 -8.92
C ARG A 55 0.25 3.29 -9.18
N PHE A 56 -0.87 3.99 -9.24
CA PHE A 56 -2.19 3.46 -9.56
C PHE A 56 -2.70 4.14 -10.82
N ASP A 57 -2.85 3.40 -11.91
CA ASP A 57 -3.41 3.88 -13.16
C ASP A 57 -4.87 3.40 -13.27
N PHE A 58 -5.82 4.27 -12.95
CA PHE A 58 -7.26 3.97 -12.99
C PHE A 58 -7.77 3.92 -14.42
N ALA A 59 -8.74 3.05 -14.70
CA ALA A 59 -9.39 2.94 -16.00
C ALA A 59 -10.07 4.25 -16.45
N SER A 60 -10.41 5.13 -15.51
CA SER A 60 -10.92 6.49 -15.78
C SER A 60 -9.88 7.47 -16.37
N GLY A 61 -8.62 7.05 -16.49
CA GLY A 61 -7.49 7.92 -16.88
C GLY A 61 -6.84 8.68 -15.72
N ARG A 62 -7.40 8.58 -14.50
CA ARG A 62 -6.79 9.16 -13.31
C ARG A 62 -5.53 8.37 -12.94
N VAL A 63 -4.47 9.08 -12.57
CA VAL A 63 -3.22 8.49 -12.04
C VAL A 63 -3.01 8.99 -10.62
N LEU A 64 -2.80 8.06 -9.70
CA LEU A 64 -2.35 8.35 -8.34
C LEU A 64 -0.91 7.86 -8.19
N LYS A 65 -0.04 8.71 -7.67
CA LYS A 65 1.36 8.39 -7.34
C LYS A 65 1.60 8.72 -5.88
N ARG A 66 2.39 7.89 -5.21
CA ARG A 66 2.81 8.11 -3.83
C ARG A 66 4.25 7.67 -3.67
N ARG A 67 5.04 8.48 -2.99
CA ARG A 67 6.36 8.10 -2.49
C ARG A 67 6.31 7.95 -0.99
N MET A 68 6.83 6.84 -0.50
CA MET A 68 7.00 6.56 0.91
C MET A 68 8.48 6.32 1.21
N PHE A 69 8.89 6.69 2.42
CA PHE A 69 10.18 6.34 2.99
C PHE A 69 9.95 5.29 4.06
N ALA A 70 10.71 4.21 4.00
CA ALA A 70 10.61 3.09 4.90
C ALA A 70 11.96 2.88 5.62
N GLU A 71 11.90 2.65 6.93
CA GLU A 71 13.05 2.39 7.78
C GLU A 71 12.80 1.14 8.63
N LEU A 72 13.72 0.18 8.57
CA LEU A 72 13.71 -1.00 9.42
C LEU A 72 14.10 -0.63 10.84
N VAL A 73 13.12 -0.54 11.75
CA VAL A 73 13.32 -0.14 13.16
C VAL A 73 13.42 -1.32 14.11
N ALA A 74 12.95 -2.51 13.69
CA ALA A 74 13.10 -3.79 14.39
C ALA A 74 13.02 -4.92 13.36
N PRO A 75 13.43 -6.17 13.69
CA PRO A 75 13.42 -7.29 12.75
C PRO A 75 12.06 -7.57 12.09
N ASP A 76 10.97 -7.23 12.77
CA ASP A 76 9.58 -7.44 12.34
C ASP A 76 8.80 -6.14 12.16
N ARG A 77 9.46 -4.96 12.25
CA ARG A 77 8.80 -3.67 12.22
C ARG A 77 9.52 -2.65 11.36
N ILE A 78 8.79 -2.04 10.46
CA ILE A 78 9.25 -1.01 9.53
C ILE A 78 8.45 0.26 9.80
N HIS A 79 9.13 1.37 10.06
CA HIS A 79 8.50 2.68 10.15
C HIS A 79 8.40 3.30 8.76
N VAL A 80 7.20 3.77 8.37
CA VAL A 80 6.93 4.36 7.06
C VAL A 80 6.45 5.79 7.22
N THR A 81 6.98 6.69 6.41
CA THR A 81 6.56 8.09 6.32
C THR A 81 6.24 8.46 4.88
N ALA A 82 5.30 9.40 4.70
CA ALA A 82 4.95 10.01 3.42
C ALA A 82 4.36 11.41 3.67
N ASP A 83 4.34 12.25 2.63
CA ASP A 83 3.82 13.62 2.73
C ASP A 83 2.35 13.68 3.14
N ASP A 84 1.55 12.67 2.73
CA ASP A 84 0.13 12.55 3.06
C ASP A 84 -0.15 11.67 4.29
N MET A 85 0.90 11.29 5.05
CA MET A 85 0.82 10.41 6.22
C MET A 85 1.41 11.10 7.46
N PRO A 86 0.64 12.00 8.11
CA PRO A 86 1.12 12.74 9.28
C PRO A 86 1.52 11.80 10.42
N GLY A 87 2.78 11.91 10.88
CA GLY A 87 3.33 11.08 11.96
C GLY A 87 3.79 9.70 11.54
N GLY A 88 3.66 9.35 10.26
CA GLY A 88 4.03 8.02 9.77
C GLY A 88 3.15 6.90 10.32
N ALA A 89 3.51 5.66 10.02
CA ALA A 89 2.89 4.45 10.57
C ALA A 89 3.84 3.27 10.49
N ASP A 90 3.61 2.24 11.31
CA ASP A 90 4.42 1.04 11.32
C ASP A 90 3.79 -0.08 10.49
N ILE A 91 4.61 -0.69 9.64
CA ILE A 91 4.33 -1.99 9.03
C ILE A 91 4.79 -3.06 10.01
N LEU A 92 3.92 -4.01 10.33
CA LEU A 92 4.23 -5.18 11.14
C LEU A 92 4.36 -6.40 10.22
N LEU A 93 5.56 -6.97 10.15
CA LEU A 93 5.83 -8.16 9.37
C LEU A 93 5.32 -9.41 10.07
N HIS A 94 4.84 -10.36 9.31
CA HIS A 94 4.51 -11.71 9.75
C HIS A 94 5.00 -12.74 8.73
N GLU A 95 4.79 -14.03 8.97
CA GLU A 95 5.34 -15.11 8.17
C GLU A 95 5.06 -15.06 6.68
N ARG A 96 3.87 -14.57 6.30
CA ARG A 96 3.40 -14.58 4.91
C ARG A 96 3.03 -13.19 4.39
N GLY A 97 3.49 -12.12 5.01
CA GLY A 97 3.15 -10.79 4.58
C GLY A 97 3.34 -9.74 5.63
N PHE A 98 2.44 -8.75 5.63
CA PHE A 98 2.50 -7.65 6.59
C PHE A 98 1.12 -7.03 6.83
N ARG A 99 1.03 -6.28 7.94
CA ARG A 99 -0.09 -5.40 8.27
C ARG A 99 0.40 -3.97 8.38
N PHE A 100 -0.43 -3.05 7.88
CA PHE A 100 -0.13 -1.63 7.89
C PHE A 100 -1.40 -0.83 8.18
N THR A 101 -1.36 0.09 9.16
CA THR A 101 -2.55 0.83 9.59
C THR A 101 -2.32 2.34 9.59
N PRO A 102 -2.08 2.95 8.42
CA PRO A 102 -1.80 4.36 8.30
C PRO A 102 -3.04 5.24 8.42
N TYR A 103 -2.80 6.50 8.78
CA TYR A 103 -3.72 7.61 8.55
C TYR A 103 -3.24 8.44 7.37
N TYR A 104 -4.09 8.63 6.39
CA TYR A 104 -3.80 9.50 5.25
C TYR A 104 -4.57 10.82 5.36
N ALA A 105 -3.88 11.94 5.08
CA ALA A 105 -4.44 13.28 5.03
C ALA A 105 -4.61 13.70 3.56
N LEU A 106 -5.72 13.30 2.94
CA LEU A 106 -6.00 13.65 1.54
C LEU A 106 -6.43 15.11 1.40
N GLY A 107 -5.84 15.82 0.44
CA GLY A 107 -6.16 17.22 0.15
C GLY A 107 -5.31 18.24 0.93
N ALA A 108 -4.36 17.81 1.76
CA ALA A 108 -3.50 18.70 2.54
C ALA A 108 -2.63 19.64 1.66
N HIS A 109 -2.39 19.29 0.40
CA HIS A 109 -1.57 20.08 -0.52
C HIS A 109 -2.38 21.04 -1.40
N ARG A 110 -3.70 21.15 -1.21
CA ARG A 110 -4.53 22.12 -1.94
C ARG A 110 -4.77 23.34 -1.07
N GLU A 111 -4.28 24.50 -1.46
CA GLU A 111 -4.59 25.78 -0.81
C GLU A 111 -6.10 25.94 -0.65
N GLY A 112 -6.58 26.13 0.59
CA GLY A 112 -8.00 26.26 0.91
C GLY A 112 -8.84 24.97 0.76
N GLY A 113 -8.20 23.83 0.47
CA GLY A 113 -8.87 22.55 0.31
C GLY A 113 -9.26 21.89 1.64
N ARG A 114 -10.37 21.14 1.64
CA ARG A 114 -10.72 20.30 2.79
C ARG A 114 -9.75 19.14 2.91
N VAL A 115 -9.18 18.94 4.10
CA VAL A 115 -8.36 17.79 4.42
C VAL A 115 -9.26 16.65 4.93
N TYR A 116 -9.23 15.52 4.23
CA TYR A 116 -9.91 14.30 4.64
C TYR A 116 -8.92 13.35 5.29
N ARG A 117 -9.12 13.03 6.56
CA ARG A 117 -8.31 12.03 7.26
C ARG A 117 -8.95 10.66 7.10
N LEU A 118 -8.29 9.79 6.36
CA LEU A 118 -8.70 8.41 6.16
C LEU A 118 -7.85 7.48 7.03
N ARG A 119 -8.49 6.58 7.73
CA ARG A 119 -7.82 5.46 8.39
C ARG A 119 -7.87 4.25 7.48
N CYS A 120 -6.72 3.65 7.22
CA CYS A 120 -6.61 2.45 6.41
C CYS A 120 -6.17 1.26 7.26
N PHE A 121 -6.73 0.09 6.95
CA PHE A 121 -6.29 -1.20 7.47
C PHE A 121 -5.88 -2.02 6.27
N ASP A 122 -4.60 -2.12 6.08
CA ASP A 122 -3.94 -2.77 4.98
C ASP A 122 -3.41 -4.12 5.45
N GLU A 123 -3.76 -5.18 4.75
CA GLU A 123 -3.33 -6.54 5.02
C GLU A 123 -2.83 -7.19 3.74
N CYS A 124 -1.52 -7.37 3.66
CA CYS A 124 -0.83 -8.02 2.55
C CYS A 124 -0.46 -9.44 2.91
N THR A 125 -0.77 -10.39 2.02
CA THR A 125 -0.43 -11.81 2.19
C THR A 125 0.13 -12.42 0.92
N LEU A 126 1.15 -13.26 1.06
CA LEU A 126 1.67 -14.10 -0.03
C LEU A 126 0.82 -15.36 -0.15
N ASP A 127 0.42 -15.70 -1.37
CA ASP A 127 -0.16 -17.00 -1.68
C ASP A 127 0.92 -18.08 -1.83
N ASP A 128 0.50 -19.34 -2.04
CA ASP A 128 1.43 -20.48 -2.17
C ASP A 128 2.28 -20.43 -3.44
N ARG A 129 1.92 -19.58 -4.40
CA ARG A 129 2.68 -19.32 -5.64
C ARG A 129 3.66 -18.17 -5.51
N GLY A 130 3.66 -17.45 -4.37
CA GLY A 130 4.50 -16.29 -4.10
C GLY A 130 3.97 -14.96 -4.63
N PHE A 131 2.73 -14.90 -5.11
CA PHE A 131 2.06 -13.65 -5.44
C PHE A 131 1.54 -12.95 -4.19
N LEU A 132 1.66 -11.62 -4.18
CA LEU A 132 1.10 -10.82 -3.10
C LEU A 132 -0.36 -10.47 -3.39
N HIS A 133 -1.19 -10.59 -2.37
CA HIS A 133 -2.57 -10.11 -2.34
C HIS A 133 -2.70 -9.09 -1.23
N ASP A 134 -3.23 -7.93 -1.58
CA ASP A 134 -3.40 -6.82 -0.66
C ASP A 134 -4.87 -6.43 -0.55
N THR A 135 -5.33 -6.22 0.67
CA THR A 135 -6.67 -5.74 0.98
C THR A 135 -6.61 -4.57 1.93
N ILE A 136 -7.00 -3.39 1.44
CA ILE A 136 -7.00 -2.14 2.20
C ILE A 136 -8.45 -1.74 2.50
N ARG A 137 -8.84 -1.77 3.77
CA ARG A 137 -10.15 -1.27 4.23
C ARG A 137 -10.00 0.19 4.64
N ILE A 138 -10.81 1.06 4.05
CA ILE A 138 -10.71 2.51 4.17
C ILE A 138 -11.89 3.05 4.97
N TYR A 139 -11.59 3.85 5.99
CA TYR A 139 -12.57 4.44 6.91
C TYR A 139 -12.41 5.96 6.96
N TYR A 140 -13.54 6.64 7.01
CA TYR A 140 -13.62 8.07 7.27
C TYR A 140 -14.47 8.31 8.53
N ARG A 141 -13.89 8.95 9.56
CA ARG A 141 -14.55 9.18 10.85
C ARG A 141 -15.17 7.91 11.46
N GLY A 142 -14.50 6.78 11.33
CA GLY A 142 -14.96 5.49 11.86
C GLY A 142 -15.97 4.74 10.98
N LEU A 143 -16.47 5.35 9.90
CA LEU A 143 -17.39 4.71 8.96
C LEU A 143 -16.64 4.09 7.79
N PRO A 144 -16.96 2.85 7.37
CA PRO A 144 -16.35 2.24 6.20
C PRO A 144 -16.79 2.99 4.94
N VAL A 145 -15.83 3.43 4.13
CA VAL A 145 -16.12 4.19 2.89
C VAL A 145 -15.73 3.43 1.63
N ALA A 146 -14.70 2.60 1.67
CA ALA A 146 -14.26 1.81 0.55
C ALA A 146 -13.38 0.63 0.97
N THR A 147 -13.20 -0.31 0.06
CA THR A 147 -12.18 -1.34 0.11
C THR A 147 -11.39 -1.31 -1.19
N MET A 148 -10.07 -1.31 -1.09
CA MET A 148 -9.17 -1.51 -2.22
C MET A 148 -8.64 -2.94 -2.16
N ARG A 149 -8.64 -3.63 -3.29
CA ARG A 149 -8.02 -4.96 -3.43
C ARG A 149 -7.02 -4.90 -4.55
N ILE A 150 -5.83 -5.42 -4.31
CA ILE A 150 -4.74 -5.47 -5.28
C ILE A 150 -4.25 -6.91 -5.32
N GLY A 151 -4.14 -7.46 -6.53
CA GLY A 151 -3.55 -8.77 -6.69
C GLY A 151 -4.29 -9.68 -7.67
N PRO A 152 -3.59 -10.71 -8.11
CA PRO A 152 -2.24 -11.09 -7.70
C PRO A 152 -1.20 -10.06 -8.12
N VAL A 153 -0.25 -9.76 -7.24
CA VAL A 153 0.89 -8.87 -7.51
C VAL A 153 2.14 -9.72 -7.75
N ASP A 154 2.74 -9.55 -8.91
CA ASP A 154 4.06 -10.08 -9.21
C ASP A 154 5.13 -9.20 -8.58
N LEU A 155 5.98 -9.81 -7.74
CA LEU A 155 7.06 -9.12 -7.02
C LEU A 155 8.33 -8.97 -7.87
N GLY A 156 8.31 -9.34 -9.15
CA GLY A 156 9.44 -9.19 -10.08
C GLY A 156 10.69 -9.98 -9.66
N ARG A 157 10.52 -11.10 -8.97
CA ARG A 157 11.64 -11.91 -8.46
C ARG A 157 12.41 -12.63 -9.55
N ASP A 158 11.78 -12.85 -10.70
CA ASP A 158 12.33 -13.63 -11.82
C ASP A 158 13.15 -12.78 -12.81
N GLY A 159 13.35 -11.49 -12.57
CA GLY A 159 13.99 -10.53 -13.46
C GLY A 159 15.43 -10.13 -13.12
N ALA A 160 16.08 -10.77 -12.16
CA ALA A 160 17.47 -10.50 -11.79
C ALA A 160 18.34 -11.71 -12.15
N ALA A 161 18.60 -11.86 -13.45
CA ALA A 161 19.71 -12.66 -13.98
C ALA A 161 20.71 -11.72 -14.67
#